data_a6fb3865e5fbe0dac2ea848a14350c85
#
_entry.id   a6fb3865e5fbe0dac2ea848a14350c85
#
_cell.length_a   1.000
_cell.length_b   1.000
_cell.length_c   1.000
_cell.angle_alpha   90.00
_cell.angle_beta   90.00
_cell.angle_gamma   90.00
#
_symmetry.space_group_name_H-M   'P 1'
#
loop_
_entity.id
_entity.type
_entity.pdbx_description
1 polymer ?
#
loop_
_entity_poly.entity_id
_entity_poly.type
_entity_poly.pdbx_seq_one_letter_code
_entity_poly.pdbx_strand_id
1 'polypeptide(L)'
;SYLPKLIPWLRRFVAAGATADRVRATARALRPLLLAAPEKHRALAEEAGVGHLVTRQGVLFAFPDRAAFEAERLSWTIRAETGVRWLELDADELRQREPSLDRRYTFALLVEENGQCIDPGAYVAALVRHAVAQGAELKRARASGFRIEAGRLRAVLTDAGEIACERAVIAAGAWSKHLAAAAGDRVPLETERGYHVVITDPGIAPRLPVMPSDGKMGCAMTPQGLRLGGQVELAGLDALPNWKRADVLLRFARRVYPGIPADLPRERVKLWMGHRPSTPDGLPCIGLATGCRDVVHAFGHGHVGLTAGATTAELVADLVAGRTPALDLAPYAAARFRA
;
A
#
# COMPACT_ATOMS: atom_id res chain seq x y z
N SER A 1 -15.80 21.70 8.47
CA SER A 1 -14.57 21.02 8.96
C SER A 1 -14.76 19.51 8.93
N TYR A 2 -13.80 18.76 8.43
CA TYR A 2 -13.81 17.29 8.40
C TYR A 2 -13.43 16.66 9.76
N LEU A 3 -12.72 17.42 10.59
CA LEU A 3 -12.14 16.95 11.85
C LEU A 3 -13.14 16.27 12.81
N PRO A 4 -14.37 16.77 13.05
CA PRO A 4 -15.30 16.09 13.94
C PRO A 4 -15.67 14.67 13.50
N LYS A 5 -15.77 14.43 12.19
CA LYS A 5 -16.04 13.10 11.61
C LYS A 5 -14.85 12.15 11.77
N LEU A 6 -13.64 12.69 11.84
CA LEU A 6 -12.40 11.94 11.93
C LEU A 6 -12.02 11.53 13.37
N ILE A 7 -12.51 12.26 14.40
CA ILE A 7 -12.15 12.03 15.81
C ILE A 7 -12.33 10.56 16.24
N PRO A 8 -13.44 9.85 15.94
CA PRO A 8 -13.59 8.46 16.36
C PRO A 8 -12.52 7.52 15.75
N TRP A 9 -12.14 7.78 14.51
CA TRP A 9 -11.08 7.03 13.85
C TRP A 9 -9.71 7.33 14.46
N LEU A 10 -9.38 8.62 14.69
CA LEU A 10 -8.13 9.04 15.31
C LEU A 10 -7.95 8.47 16.71
N ARG A 11 -9.00 8.43 17.52
CA ARG A 11 -8.93 7.83 18.87
C ARG A 11 -8.54 6.35 18.81
N ARG A 12 -9.10 5.59 17.88
CA ARG A 12 -8.75 4.17 17.66
C ARG A 12 -7.32 4.04 17.09
N PHE A 13 -6.93 4.91 16.18
CA PHE A 13 -5.59 4.92 15.60
C PHE A 13 -4.51 5.18 16.67
N VAL A 14 -4.69 6.19 17.50
CA VAL A 14 -3.78 6.48 18.62
C VAL A 14 -3.77 5.31 19.61
N ALA A 15 -4.91 4.73 19.92
CA ALA A 15 -4.99 3.58 20.83
C ALA A 15 -4.28 2.35 20.27
N ALA A 16 -4.30 2.12 18.95
CA ALA A 16 -3.61 1.00 18.31
C ALA A 16 -2.07 1.12 18.40
N GLY A 17 -1.55 2.35 18.34
CA GLY A 17 -0.11 2.62 18.48
C GLY A 17 0.36 2.99 19.89
N ALA A 18 -0.51 2.93 20.91
CA ALA A 18 -0.23 3.49 22.23
C ALA A 18 0.87 2.75 23.02
N THR A 19 1.16 1.50 22.70
CA THR A 19 2.19 0.70 23.37
C THR A 19 3.02 -0.09 22.37
N ALA A 20 4.29 -0.34 22.71
CA ALA A 20 5.16 -1.17 21.90
C ALA A 20 4.60 -2.58 21.65
N ASP A 21 3.88 -3.15 22.62
CA ASP A 21 3.30 -4.49 22.48
C ASP A 21 2.14 -4.52 21.47
N ARG A 22 1.31 -3.47 21.42
CA ARG A 22 0.29 -3.33 20.38
C ARG A 22 0.91 -3.22 19.00
N VAL A 23 1.96 -2.41 18.86
CA VAL A 23 2.70 -2.27 17.60
C VAL A 23 3.32 -3.61 17.19
N ARG A 24 3.90 -4.37 18.13
CA ARG A 24 4.42 -5.71 17.86
C ARG A 24 3.32 -6.69 17.45
N ALA A 25 2.16 -6.64 18.08
CA ALA A 25 1.02 -7.48 17.71
C ALA A 25 0.57 -7.20 16.27
N THR A 26 0.44 -5.92 15.89
CA THR A 26 0.13 -5.52 14.51
C THR A 26 1.23 -5.96 13.54
N ALA A 27 2.51 -5.79 13.88
CA ALA A 27 3.63 -6.20 13.04
C ALA A 27 3.63 -7.73 12.81
N ARG A 28 3.39 -8.54 13.86
CA ARG A 28 3.26 -10.00 13.73
C ARG A 28 2.09 -10.40 12.85
N ALA A 29 0.95 -9.72 12.95
CA ALA A 29 -0.20 -9.97 12.09
C ALA A 29 0.06 -9.56 10.65
N LEU A 30 0.76 -8.45 10.37
CA LEU A 30 1.08 -8.02 9.00
C LEU A 30 2.13 -8.92 8.34
N ARG A 31 3.08 -9.48 9.09
CA ARG A 31 4.21 -10.24 8.55
C ARG A 31 3.80 -11.34 7.56
N PRO A 32 2.82 -12.23 7.85
CA PRO A 32 2.43 -13.28 6.92
C PRO A 32 1.88 -12.76 5.59
N LEU A 33 1.22 -11.61 5.59
CA LEU A 33 0.69 -10.98 4.37
C LEU A 33 1.79 -10.37 3.50
N LEU A 34 2.91 -9.95 4.10
CA LEU A 34 4.00 -9.25 3.43
C LEU A 34 5.17 -10.18 3.06
N LEU A 35 5.22 -11.37 3.68
CA LEU A 35 6.29 -12.34 3.45
C LEU A 35 6.28 -12.82 1.99
N ALA A 36 7.47 -12.93 1.40
CA ALA A 36 7.66 -13.37 0.02
C ALA A 36 6.87 -12.54 -1.02
N ALA A 37 6.56 -11.27 -0.71
CA ALA A 37 5.82 -10.42 -1.63
C ALA A 37 6.52 -10.24 -2.99
N PRO A 38 7.85 -9.98 -3.08
CA PRO A 38 8.51 -9.85 -4.37
C PRO A 38 8.41 -11.11 -5.22
N GLU A 39 8.58 -12.29 -4.62
CA GLU A 39 8.52 -13.59 -5.29
C GLU A 39 7.10 -13.88 -5.81
N LYS A 40 6.08 -13.68 -4.97
CA LYS A 40 4.68 -13.88 -5.34
C LYS A 40 4.23 -12.93 -6.44
N HIS A 41 4.57 -11.65 -6.32
CA HIS A 41 4.26 -10.67 -7.36
C HIS A 41 5.00 -10.93 -8.65
N ARG A 42 6.25 -11.41 -8.57
CA ARG A 42 7.02 -11.79 -9.75
C ARG A 42 6.36 -12.96 -10.49
N ALA A 43 5.95 -14.02 -9.78
CA ALA A 43 5.24 -15.14 -10.37
C ALA A 43 3.97 -14.67 -11.10
N LEU A 44 3.12 -13.87 -10.46
CA LEU A 44 1.92 -13.29 -11.09
C LEU A 44 2.25 -12.41 -12.31
N ALA A 45 3.34 -11.64 -12.23
CA ALA A 45 3.78 -10.79 -13.34
C ALA A 45 4.30 -11.62 -14.53
N GLU A 46 5.00 -12.73 -14.26
CA GLU A 46 5.47 -13.67 -15.29
C GLU A 46 4.30 -14.35 -15.98
N GLU A 47 3.29 -14.83 -15.26
CA GLU A 47 2.06 -15.38 -15.82
C GLU A 47 1.31 -14.36 -16.70
N ALA A 48 1.30 -13.09 -16.31
CA ALA A 48 0.70 -12.00 -17.08
C ALA A 48 1.61 -11.44 -18.20
N GLY A 49 2.80 -12.02 -18.44
CA GLY A 49 3.76 -11.62 -19.48
C GLY A 49 4.51 -10.32 -19.19
N VAL A 50 4.59 -9.90 -17.93
CA VAL A 50 5.22 -8.63 -17.51
C VAL A 50 6.19 -8.80 -16.34
N GLY A 51 6.85 -9.95 -16.22
CA GLY A 51 7.79 -10.27 -15.13
C GLY A 51 8.87 -9.22 -14.89
N HIS A 52 9.29 -8.52 -15.96
CA HIS A 52 10.26 -7.41 -15.88
C HIS A 52 9.79 -6.22 -15.02
N LEU A 53 8.49 -6.08 -14.75
CA LEU A 53 7.94 -4.99 -13.92
C LEU A 53 8.17 -5.19 -12.43
N VAL A 54 8.51 -6.40 -11.99
CA VAL A 54 8.79 -6.71 -10.58
C VAL A 54 10.27 -7.08 -10.43
N THR A 55 11.01 -6.23 -9.72
CA THR A 55 12.46 -6.39 -9.51
C THR A 55 12.75 -6.65 -8.03
N ARG A 56 13.81 -7.40 -7.75
CA ARG A 56 14.33 -7.63 -6.40
C ARG A 56 15.76 -7.08 -6.35
N GLN A 57 15.89 -5.83 -5.96
CA GLN A 57 17.17 -5.11 -5.91
C GLN A 57 17.48 -4.52 -4.54
N GLY A 58 16.61 -4.78 -3.55
CA GLY A 58 16.70 -4.19 -2.23
C GLY A 58 16.10 -2.78 -2.16
N VAL A 59 16.00 -2.27 -0.93
CA VAL A 59 15.60 -0.88 -0.62
C VAL A 59 16.57 -0.31 0.38
N LEU A 60 17.08 0.89 0.11
CA LEU A 60 17.93 1.65 1.03
C LEU A 60 17.08 2.52 1.97
N PHE A 61 17.34 2.41 3.25
CA PHE A 61 16.87 3.34 4.28
C PHE A 61 18.03 4.22 4.67
N ALA A 62 18.04 5.47 4.19
CA ALA A 62 19.17 6.39 4.36
C ALA A 62 18.94 7.31 5.57
N PHE A 63 19.97 7.44 6.41
CA PHE A 63 19.99 8.27 7.61
C PHE A 63 21.09 9.32 7.50
N PRO A 64 20.87 10.54 8.01
CA PRO A 64 21.94 11.53 8.12
C PRO A 64 23.18 10.95 8.80
N ASP A 65 23.00 10.23 9.90
CA ASP A 65 24.05 9.58 10.68
C ASP A 65 23.49 8.38 11.47
N ARG A 66 24.37 7.69 12.18
CA ARG A 66 24.01 6.56 13.05
C ARG A 66 23.10 7.00 14.22
N ALA A 67 23.24 8.23 14.72
CA ALA A 67 22.41 8.71 15.82
C ALA A 67 20.94 8.87 15.37
N ALA A 68 20.71 9.32 14.15
CA ALA A 68 19.36 9.36 13.54
C ALA A 68 18.73 7.96 13.39
N PHE A 69 19.52 6.94 13.08
CA PHE A 69 19.07 5.55 13.10
C PHE A 69 18.73 5.07 14.51
N GLU A 70 19.58 5.35 15.51
CA GLU A 70 19.33 4.96 16.89
C GLU A 70 18.06 5.60 17.47
N ALA A 71 17.70 6.79 17.01
CA ALA A 71 16.43 7.44 17.37
C ALA A 71 15.19 6.66 16.87
N GLU A 72 15.33 5.85 15.81
CA GLU A 72 14.30 4.97 15.28
C GLU A 72 14.43 3.50 15.75
N ARG A 73 15.28 3.22 16.74
CA ARG A 73 15.65 1.87 17.18
C ARG A 73 14.47 0.96 17.46
N LEU A 74 13.43 1.42 18.16
CA LEU A 74 12.24 0.60 18.44
C LEU A 74 11.61 0.06 17.14
N SER A 75 11.48 0.89 16.13
CA SER A 75 10.91 0.51 14.82
C SER A 75 11.75 -0.57 14.14
N TRP A 76 13.08 -0.46 14.19
CA TRP A 76 13.99 -1.44 13.61
C TRP A 76 14.10 -2.72 14.43
N THR A 77 14.04 -2.63 15.76
CA THR A 77 13.94 -3.80 16.65
C THR A 77 12.70 -4.65 16.31
N ILE A 78 11.53 -4.01 16.13
CA ILE A 78 10.29 -4.72 15.77
C ILE A 78 10.41 -5.37 14.38
N ARG A 79 11.08 -4.73 13.41
CA ARG A 79 11.37 -5.36 12.11
C ARG A 79 12.27 -6.58 12.25
N ALA A 80 13.33 -6.50 13.06
CA ALA A 80 14.21 -7.64 13.35
C ALA A 80 13.45 -8.79 14.03
N GLU A 81 12.62 -8.48 15.03
CA GLU A 81 11.77 -9.46 15.73
C GLU A 81 10.80 -10.18 14.76
N THR A 82 10.41 -9.54 13.67
CA THR A 82 9.59 -10.14 12.61
C THR A 82 10.39 -10.74 11.47
N GLY A 83 11.72 -10.87 11.62
CA GLY A 83 12.60 -11.57 10.69
C GLY A 83 13.08 -10.71 9.51
N VAL A 84 12.95 -9.40 9.54
CA VAL A 84 13.58 -8.51 8.54
C VAL A 84 15.07 -8.44 8.82
N ARG A 85 15.88 -8.66 7.78
CA ARG A 85 17.34 -8.56 7.82
C ARG A 85 17.81 -7.39 6.98
N TRP A 86 18.94 -6.80 7.36
CA TRP A 86 19.56 -5.72 6.63
C TRP A 86 21.06 -5.74 6.75
N LEU A 87 21.72 -5.08 5.82
CA LEU A 87 23.13 -4.73 5.89
C LEU A 87 23.23 -3.27 6.36
N GLU A 88 24.10 -2.99 7.31
CA GLU A 88 24.49 -1.63 7.66
C GLU A 88 25.54 -1.16 6.67
N LEU A 89 25.39 0.04 6.14
CA LEU A 89 26.32 0.66 5.22
C LEU A 89 26.86 1.95 5.83
N ASP A 90 28.17 2.09 5.82
CA ASP A 90 28.83 3.35 6.14
C ASP A 90 28.76 4.35 4.99
N ALA A 91 29.36 5.53 5.16
CA ALA A 91 29.33 6.60 4.17
C ALA A 91 29.96 6.21 2.83
N ASP A 92 31.04 5.46 2.83
CA ASP A 92 31.77 5.08 1.62
C ASP A 92 31.02 3.97 0.87
N GLU A 93 30.54 2.95 1.57
CA GLU A 93 29.71 1.87 1.02
C GLU A 93 28.40 2.41 0.43
N LEU A 94 27.74 3.34 1.16
CA LEU A 94 26.53 4.02 0.67
C LEU A 94 26.83 4.80 -0.63
N ARG A 95 27.96 5.49 -0.70
CA ARG A 95 28.38 6.27 -1.88
C ARG A 95 28.64 5.38 -3.08
N GLN A 96 29.23 4.22 -2.88
CA GLN A 96 29.48 3.25 -3.94
C GLN A 96 28.16 2.68 -4.50
N ARG A 97 27.19 2.42 -3.64
CA ARG A 97 25.89 1.84 -4.02
C ARG A 97 24.95 2.87 -4.64
N GLU A 98 24.87 4.07 -4.05
CA GLU A 98 23.97 5.14 -4.50
C GLU A 98 24.71 6.49 -4.57
N PRO A 99 25.48 6.72 -5.65
CA PRO A 99 26.29 7.92 -5.79
C PRO A 99 25.48 9.21 -5.99
N SER A 100 24.20 9.10 -6.39
CA SER A 100 23.32 10.26 -6.61
C SER A 100 22.82 10.89 -5.31
N LEU A 101 22.97 10.18 -4.18
CA LEU A 101 22.46 10.61 -2.88
C LEU A 101 23.31 11.75 -2.31
N ASP A 102 22.66 12.71 -1.61
CA ASP A 102 23.37 13.79 -0.93
C ASP A 102 24.37 13.24 0.10
N ARG A 103 25.55 13.88 0.20
CA ARG A 103 26.64 13.47 1.09
C ARG A 103 26.31 13.61 2.57
N ARG A 104 25.23 14.30 2.93
CA ARG A 104 24.74 14.40 4.33
C ARG A 104 24.24 13.07 4.88
N TYR A 105 23.89 12.10 4.01
CA TYR A 105 23.58 10.75 4.45
C TYR A 105 24.88 9.96 4.59
N THR A 106 25.21 9.61 5.84
CA THR A 106 26.47 8.92 6.17
C THR A 106 26.25 7.54 6.75
N PHE A 107 24.98 7.11 6.88
CA PHE A 107 24.60 5.80 7.34
C PHE A 107 23.36 5.31 6.60
N ALA A 108 23.30 4.02 6.27
CA ALA A 108 22.12 3.43 5.66
C ALA A 108 21.93 1.97 6.07
N LEU A 109 20.69 1.51 5.93
CA LEU A 109 20.34 0.09 5.99
C LEU A 109 19.88 -0.36 4.61
N LEU A 110 20.47 -1.44 4.09
CA LEU A 110 20.01 -2.09 2.88
C LEU A 110 19.23 -3.35 3.24
N VAL A 111 17.93 -3.35 2.93
CA VAL A 111 17.07 -4.53 3.06
C VAL A 111 17.00 -5.23 1.69
N GLU A 112 17.86 -6.24 1.50
CA GLU A 112 18.04 -6.91 0.20
C GLU A 112 16.84 -7.76 -0.23
N GLU A 113 16.05 -8.26 0.74
CA GLU A 113 14.85 -9.05 0.45
C GLU A 113 13.71 -8.23 -0.17
N ASN A 114 13.80 -6.90 -0.11
CA ASN A 114 12.78 -6.02 -0.67
C ASN A 114 12.89 -5.94 -2.20
N GLY A 115 11.73 -5.76 -2.82
CA GLY A 115 11.61 -5.55 -4.26
C GLY A 115 10.88 -4.27 -4.60
N GLN A 116 10.80 -3.98 -5.89
CA GLN A 116 10.07 -2.86 -6.45
C GLN A 116 9.18 -3.32 -7.59
N CYS A 117 7.95 -2.82 -7.64
CA CYS A 117 7.16 -2.78 -8.86
C CYS A 117 7.44 -1.45 -9.56
N ILE A 118 8.14 -1.49 -10.69
CA ILE A 118 8.62 -0.28 -11.37
C ILE A 118 7.50 0.48 -12.08
N ASP A 119 6.42 -0.22 -12.48
CA ASP A 119 5.19 0.38 -13.03
C ASP A 119 3.95 -0.35 -12.51
N PRO A 120 3.42 0.05 -11.33
CA PRO A 120 2.22 -0.57 -10.75
C PRO A 120 0.98 -0.47 -11.65
N GLY A 121 0.87 0.60 -12.46
CA GLY A 121 -0.25 0.79 -13.37
C GLY A 121 -0.23 -0.25 -14.51
N ALA A 122 0.91 -0.39 -15.18
CA ALA A 122 1.09 -1.39 -16.23
C ALA A 122 0.94 -2.82 -15.68
N TYR A 123 1.46 -3.09 -14.48
CA TYR A 123 1.33 -4.38 -13.81
C TYR A 123 -0.13 -4.76 -13.55
N VAL A 124 -0.91 -3.89 -12.91
CA VAL A 124 -2.34 -4.15 -12.66
C VAL A 124 -3.12 -4.29 -13.97
N ALA A 125 -2.83 -3.47 -14.97
CA ALA A 125 -3.46 -3.58 -16.28
C ALA A 125 -3.14 -4.92 -16.96
N ALA A 126 -1.93 -5.46 -16.80
CA ALA A 126 -1.54 -6.77 -17.32
C ALA A 126 -2.28 -7.90 -16.61
N LEU A 127 -2.39 -7.85 -15.27
CA LEU A 127 -3.19 -8.83 -14.52
C LEU A 127 -4.65 -8.85 -14.95
N VAL A 128 -5.26 -7.68 -15.19
CA VAL A 128 -6.65 -7.59 -15.69
C VAL A 128 -6.76 -8.21 -17.09
N ARG A 129 -5.84 -7.89 -18.01
CA ARG A 129 -5.84 -8.51 -19.36
C ARG A 129 -5.67 -10.02 -19.29
N HIS A 130 -4.78 -10.49 -18.40
CA HIS A 130 -4.58 -11.93 -18.18
C HIS A 130 -5.87 -12.59 -17.69
N ALA A 131 -6.54 -12.01 -16.68
CA ALA A 131 -7.80 -12.55 -16.18
C ALA A 131 -8.89 -12.58 -17.26
N VAL A 132 -9.00 -11.53 -18.08
CA VAL A 132 -9.95 -11.48 -19.21
C VAL A 132 -9.63 -12.57 -20.24
N ALA A 133 -8.36 -12.80 -20.55
CA ALA A 133 -7.93 -13.88 -21.44
C ALA A 133 -8.27 -15.29 -20.89
N GLN A 134 -8.39 -15.41 -19.56
CA GLN A 134 -8.85 -16.63 -18.87
C GLN A 134 -10.37 -16.70 -18.69
N GLY A 135 -11.14 -15.82 -19.34
CA GLY A 135 -12.60 -15.85 -19.35
C GLY A 135 -13.29 -14.91 -18.34
N ALA A 136 -12.56 -14.08 -17.60
CA ALA A 136 -13.17 -13.06 -16.76
C ALA A 136 -13.80 -11.95 -17.61
N GLU A 137 -14.93 -11.39 -17.14
CA GLU A 137 -15.55 -10.23 -17.78
C GLU A 137 -15.22 -8.94 -17.00
N LEU A 138 -14.76 -7.90 -17.71
CA LEU A 138 -14.59 -6.58 -17.15
C LEU A 138 -15.81 -5.72 -17.46
N LYS A 139 -16.59 -5.36 -16.42
CA LYS A 139 -17.79 -4.51 -16.54
C LYS A 139 -17.54 -3.14 -15.92
N ARG A 140 -17.86 -2.10 -16.68
CA ARG A 140 -17.78 -0.70 -16.17
C ARG A 140 -19.10 -0.34 -15.51
N ALA A 141 -19.16 -0.49 -14.17
CA ALA A 141 -20.32 -0.17 -13.37
C ALA A 141 -19.89 0.25 -11.95
N ARG A 142 -20.74 0.97 -11.25
CA ARG A 142 -20.54 1.34 -9.84
C ARG A 142 -21.41 0.44 -8.97
N ALA A 143 -20.79 -0.41 -8.15
CA ALA A 143 -21.49 -1.20 -7.16
C ALA A 143 -22.04 -0.31 -6.02
N SER A 144 -23.29 -0.49 -5.66
CA SER A 144 -24.00 0.24 -4.61
C SER A 144 -24.43 -0.65 -3.44
N GLY A 145 -24.51 -1.97 -3.62
CA GLY A 145 -24.94 -2.89 -2.59
C GLY A 145 -25.12 -4.32 -3.11
N PHE A 146 -25.93 -5.07 -2.37
CA PHE A 146 -26.16 -6.48 -2.63
C PHE A 146 -27.65 -6.81 -2.50
N ARG A 147 -28.14 -7.70 -3.37
CA ARG A 147 -29.41 -8.37 -3.16
C ARG A 147 -29.14 -9.69 -2.43
N ILE A 148 -29.57 -9.77 -1.18
CA ILE A 148 -29.40 -10.93 -0.29
C ILE A 148 -30.79 -11.42 0.08
N GLU A 149 -31.06 -12.71 -0.16
CA GLU A 149 -32.32 -13.37 0.12
C GLU A 149 -32.07 -14.62 0.95
N ALA A 150 -32.75 -14.75 2.07
CA ALA A 150 -32.57 -15.86 3.02
C ALA A 150 -31.09 -16.10 3.41
N GLY A 151 -30.32 -15.00 3.61
CA GLY A 151 -28.91 -15.05 3.99
C GLY A 151 -27.94 -15.41 2.85
N ARG A 152 -28.43 -15.57 1.62
CA ARG A 152 -27.63 -15.93 0.43
C ARG A 152 -27.56 -14.75 -0.53
N LEU A 153 -26.38 -14.54 -1.08
CA LEU A 153 -26.17 -13.54 -2.15
C LEU A 153 -26.88 -13.99 -3.43
N ARG A 154 -27.60 -13.08 -4.09
CA ARG A 154 -28.25 -13.28 -5.37
C ARG A 154 -27.67 -12.38 -6.47
N ALA A 155 -27.32 -11.14 -6.11
CA ALA A 155 -26.75 -10.21 -7.08
C ALA A 155 -25.96 -9.11 -6.40
N VAL A 156 -25.03 -8.51 -7.13
CA VAL A 156 -24.44 -7.20 -6.87
C VAL A 156 -25.29 -6.14 -7.54
N LEU A 157 -25.72 -5.13 -6.77
CA LEU A 157 -26.49 -3.97 -7.28
C LEU A 157 -25.52 -2.95 -7.85
N THR A 158 -25.78 -2.49 -9.08
CA THR A 158 -24.95 -1.47 -9.75
C THR A 158 -25.82 -0.39 -10.41
N ASP A 159 -25.18 0.72 -10.80
CA ASP A 159 -25.82 1.79 -11.60
C ASP A 159 -26.16 1.34 -13.03
N ALA A 160 -25.64 0.22 -13.49
CA ALA A 160 -25.94 -0.40 -14.78
C ALA A 160 -26.90 -1.61 -14.67
N GLY A 161 -27.55 -1.81 -13.50
CA GLY A 161 -28.44 -2.93 -13.22
C GLY A 161 -27.81 -3.97 -12.26
N GLU A 162 -28.48 -5.08 -12.09
CA GLU A 162 -28.05 -6.17 -11.23
C GLU A 162 -27.11 -7.13 -11.96
N ILE A 163 -26.06 -7.57 -11.27
CA ILE A 163 -25.16 -8.62 -11.74
C ILE A 163 -25.38 -9.84 -10.86
N ALA A 164 -26.07 -10.84 -11.40
CA ALA A 164 -26.34 -12.10 -10.70
C ALA A 164 -25.03 -12.83 -10.36
N CYS A 165 -24.88 -13.27 -9.13
CA CYS A 165 -23.72 -14.03 -8.66
C CYS A 165 -24.00 -14.75 -7.35
N GLU A 166 -23.26 -15.83 -7.10
CA GLU A 166 -23.31 -16.62 -5.87
C GLU A 166 -22.28 -16.20 -4.84
N ARG A 167 -21.21 -15.52 -5.28
CA ARG A 167 -20.13 -15.02 -4.45
C ARG A 167 -19.74 -13.61 -4.88
N ALA A 168 -19.35 -12.76 -3.96
CA ALA A 168 -18.81 -11.44 -4.25
C ALA A 168 -17.60 -11.12 -3.38
N VAL A 169 -16.64 -10.39 -3.95
CA VAL A 169 -15.47 -9.88 -3.21
C VAL A 169 -15.51 -8.36 -3.20
N ILE A 170 -15.46 -7.76 -2.01
CA ILE A 170 -15.33 -6.33 -1.84
C ILE A 170 -13.85 -5.97 -1.84
N ALA A 171 -13.35 -5.46 -2.97
CA ALA A 171 -11.98 -5.00 -3.18
C ALA A 171 -11.93 -3.54 -3.69
N ALA A 172 -12.92 -2.71 -3.29
CA ALA A 172 -13.13 -1.35 -3.79
C ALA A 172 -12.28 -0.28 -3.08
N GLY A 173 -11.16 -0.66 -2.44
CA GLY A 173 -10.24 0.28 -1.80
C GLY A 173 -10.93 1.19 -0.78
N ALA A 174 -10.73 2.49 -0.89
CA ALA A 174 -11.31 3.48 0.02
C ALA A 174 -12.85 3.59 -0.07
N TRP A 175 -13.44 3.07 -1.16
CA TRP A 175 -14.91 3.04 -1.37
C TRP A 175 -15.56 1.77 -0.81
N SER A 176 -14.81 0.86 -0.19
CA SER A 176 -15.35 -0.39 0.37
C SER A 176 -16.28 -0.19 1.57
N LYS A 177 -16.19 0.95 2.26
CA LYS A 177 -16.89 1.22 3.53
C LYS A 177 -18.40 1.00 3.46
N HIS A 178 -19.07 1.54 2.43
CA HIS A 178 -20.51 1.41 2.26
C HIS A 178 -20.91 0.00 1.82
N LEU A 179 -20.11 -0.67 0.99
CA LEU A 179 -20.35 -2.05 0.57
C LEU A 179 -20.20 -3.02 1.74
N ALA A 180 -19.20 -2.80 2.61
CA ALA A 180 -19.03 -3.58 3.83
C ALA A 180 -20.25 -3.41 4.75
N ALA A 181 -20.77 -2.20 4.90
CA ALA A 181 -21.99 -1.94 5.69
C ALA A 181 -23.22 -2.64 5.08
N ALA A 182 -23.36 -2.65 3.75
CA ALA A 182 -24.42 -3.38 3.05
C ALA A 182 -24.31 -4.91 3.22
N ALA A 183 -23.09 -5.42 3.47
CA ALA A 183 -22.82 -6.83 3.78
C ALA A 183 -22.88 -7.14 5.30
N GLY A 184 -23.28 -6.18 6.15
CA GLY A 184 -23.47 -6.35 7.59
C GLY A 184 -22.30 -5.93 8.48
N ASP A 185 -21.24 -5.32 7.93
CA ASP A 185 -20.05 -4.95 8.70
C ASP A 185 -19.75 -3.44 8.64
N ARG A 186 -19.79 -2.78 9.81
CA ARG A 186 -19.43 -1.38 9.95
C ARG A 186 -17.94 -1.23 10.25
N VAL A 187 -17.15 -1.11 9.19
CA VAL A 187 -15.69 -0.93 9.30
C VAL A 187 -15.35 0.56 9.38
N PRO A 188 -14.54 1.00 10.38
CA PRO A 188 -14.05 2.37 10.47
C PRO A 188 -12.94 2.61 9.45
N LEU A 189 -13.28 2.57 8.18
CA LEU A 189 -12.37 2.83 7.07
C LEU A 189 -12.27 4.33 6.81
N GLU A 190 -11.03 4.83 6.71
CA GLU A 190 -10.73 6.22 6.37
C GLU A 190 -9.78 6.26 5.17
N THR A 191 -9.76 7.37 4.46
CA THR A 191 -8.80 7.58 3.38
C THR A 191 -7.61 8.40 3.87
N GLU A 192 -6.43 7.80 3.82
CA GLU A 192 -5.16 8.50 3.93
C GLU A 192 -4.71 8.91 2.53
N ARG A 193 -4.99 10.15 2.15
CA ARG A 193 -4.63 10.67 0.82
C ARG A 193 -3.12 10.81 0.72
N GLY A 194 -2.56 10.10 -0.25
CA GLY A 194 -1.13 10.15 -0.55
C GLY A 194 -0.86 10.92 -1.83
N TYR A 195 0.30 11.55 -1.87
CA TYR A 195 0.73 12.31 -3.04
C TYR A 195 1.98 11.69 -3.62
N HIS A 196 2.12 11.74 -4.93
CA HIS A 196 3.41 11.50 -5.55
C HIS A 196 3.70 12.51 -6.67
N VAL A 197 4.98 12.65 -6.92
CA VAL A 197 5.54 13.44 -8.01
C VAL A 197 6.38 12.50 -8.86
N VAL A 198 6.29 12.63 -10.18
CA VAL A 198 7.24 12.01 -11.10
C VAL A 198 7.98 13.11 -11.84
N ILE A 199 9.30 13.09 -11.74
CA ILE A 199 10.18 13.99 -12.50
C ILE A 199 10.69 13.23 -13.71
N THR A 200 10.19 13.58 -14.89
CA THR A 200 10.69 13.03 -16.15
C THR A 200 12.07 13.60 -16.42
N ASP A 201 13.03 12.74 -16.76
CA ASP A 201 14.42 13.13 -17.00
C ASP A 201 14.99 14.00 -15.87
N PRO A 202 15.19 13.43 -14.66
CA PRO A 202 15.58 14.18 -13.48
C PRO A 202 17.03 14.68 -13.49
N GLY A 203 17.81 14.39 -14.53
CA GLY A 203 19.25 14.69 -14.61
C GLY A 203 20.14 13.83 -13.72
N ILE A 204 19.57 12.84 -13.06
CA ILE A 204 20.23 11.87 -12.19
C ILE A 204 19.69 10.47 -12.48
N ALA A 205 20.44 9.43 -12.07
CA ALA A 205 20.05 8.04 -12.22
C ALA A 205 20.24 7.25 -10.91
N PRO A 206 19.36 7.44 -9.90
CA PRO A 206 19.37 6.63 -8.70
C PRO A 206 19.27 5.14 -9.04
N ARG A 207 20.12 4.34 -8.40
CA ARG A 207 20.27 2.91 -8.70
C ARG A 207 19.31 2.05 -7.89
N LEU A 208 19.00 2.49 -6.67
CA LEU A 208 18.15 1.77 -5.73
C LEU A 208 16.95 2.63 -5.31
N PRO A 209 15.82 2.01 -4.92
CA PRO A 209 14.80 2.71 -4.16
C PRO A 209 15.36 3.18 -2.82
N VAL A 210 15.13 4.45 -2.49
CA VAL A 210 15.62 5.07 -1.25
C VAL A 210 14.47 5.59 -0.41
N MET A 211 14.54 5.30 0.88
CA MET A 211 13.67 5.83 1.93
C MET A 211 14.50 6.73 2.86
N PRO A 212 14.59 8.04 2.60
CA PRO A 212 15.31 8.94 3.50
C PRO A 212 14.52 9.11 4.81
N SER A 213 15.17 8.87 5.95
CA SER A 213 14.54 8.87 7.29
C SER A 213 13.98 10.24 7.67
N ASP A 214 14.67 11.31 7.28
CA ASP A 214 14.30 12.70 7.52
C ASP A 214 13.23 13.23 6.53
N GLY A 215 12.96 12.50 5.42
CA GLY A 215 11.98 12.87 4.39
C GLY A 215 10.63 12.17 4.51
N LYS A 216 10.61 11.01 5.14
CA LYS A 216 9.42 10.16 5.26
C LYS A 216 8.71 9.98 3.90
N MET A 217 9.51 9.78 2.84
CA MET A 217 9.03 9.54 1.48
C MET A 217 9.83 8.41 0.83
N GLY A 218 9.25 7.79 -0.20
CA GLY A 218 9.94 6.83 -1.05
C GLY A 218 10.40 7.49 -2.35
N CYS A 219 11.65 7.24 -2.74
CA CYS A 219 12.25 7.70 -3.98
C CYS A 219 12.65 6.48 -4.81
N ALA A 220 12.20 6.39 -6.05
CA ALA A 220 12.55 5.28 -6.92
C ALA A 220 12.50 5.69 -8.39
N MET A 221 13.44 5.17 -9.19
CA MET A 221 13.37 5.28 -10.65
C MET A 221 12.28 4.37 -11.18
N THR A 222 11.53 4.89 -12.14
CA THR A 222 10.48 4.20 -12.89
C THR A 222 10.68 4.46 -14.38
N PRO A 223 10.02 3.74 -15.29
CA PRO A 223 10.07 4.04 -16.72
C PRO A 223 9.62 5.47 -17.08
N GLN A 224 8.81 6.10 -16.22
CA GLN A 224 8.34 7.47 -16.43
C GLN A 224 9.26 8.53 -15.84
N GLY A 225 10.29 8.16 -15.07
CA GLY A 225 11.24 9.05 -14.40
C GLY A 225 11.37 8.78 -12.91
N LEU A 226 11.94 9.73 -12.17
CA LEU A 226 12.10 9.65 -10.72
C LEU A 226 10.76 9.87 -10.02
N ARG A 227 10.23 8.83 -9.40
CA ARG A 227 9.00 8.88 -8.60
C ARG A 227 9.33 9.13 -7.14
N LEU A 228 8.66 10.13 -6.59
CA LEU A 228 8.74 10.56 -5.19
C LEU A 228 7.36 10.39 -4.58
N GLY A 229 7.19 9.44 -3.69
CA GLY A 229 5.89 9.14 -3.06
C GLY A 229 5.92 9.38 -1.57
N GLY A 230 4.92 10.10 -1.05
CA GLY A 230 4.86 10.37 0.38
C GLY A 230 3.62 11.12 0.78
N GLN A 231 3.72 11.83 1.90
CA GLN A 231 2.67 12.63 2.50
C GLN A 231 1.44 11.80 2.93
N VAL A 232 0.77 12.29 3.94
CA VAL A 232 -0.54 11.80 4.40
C VAL A 232 -1.44 13.00 4.64
N GLU A 233 -2.66 12.92 4.12
CA GLU A 233 -3.70 13.91 4.36
C GLU A 233 -5.02 13.20 4.68
N LEU A 234 -5.64 13.58 5.78
CA LEU A 234 -6.94 13.08 6.24
C LEU A 234 -8.00 14.13 5.93
N ALA A 235 -8.63 14.03 4.76
CA ALA A 235 -9.60 15.02 4.26
C ALA A 235 -10.85 14.38 3.62
N GLY A 236 -11.04 13.08 3.79
CA GLY A 236 -12.14 12.33 3.17
C GLY A 236 -11.96 12.14 1.68
N LEU A 237 -12.98 11.56 1.03
CA LEU A 237 -12.93 11.19 -0.39
C LEU A 237 -13.19 12.40 -1.31
N ASP A 238 -14.02 13.35 -0.89
CA ASP A 238 -14.60 14.37 -1.77
C ASP A 238 -13.83 15.70 -1.80
N ALA A 239 -12.90 15.92 -0.85
CA ALA A 239 -12.14 17.16 -0.82
C ALA A 239 -11.21 17.29 -2.04
N LEU A 240 -11.03 18.50 -2.54
CA LEU A 240 -10.07 18.76 -3.62
C LEU A 240 -8.64 18.44 -3.18
N PRO A 241 -7.77 18.01 -4.12
CA PRO A 241 -6.36 17.74 -3.80
C PRO A 241 -5.62 18.99 -3.31
N ASN A 242 -4.82 18.84 -2.26
CA ASN A 242 -3.94 19.89 -1.78
C ASN A 242 -2.54 19.76 -2.42
N TRP A 243 -2.36 20.34 -3.60
CA TRP A 243 -1.12 20.21 -4.38
C TRP A 243 0.12 20.82 -3.72
N LYS A 244 -0.02 21.69 -2.69
CA LYS A 244 1.12 22.16 -1.87
C LYS A 244 1.90 21.00 -1.22
N ARG A 245 1.26 19.84 -1.06
CA ARG A 245 1.92 18.62 -0.57
C ARG A 245 2.90 18.03 -1.59
N ALA A 246 2.62 18.16 -2.88
CA ALA A 246 3.54 17.81 -3.95
C ALA A 246 4.78 18.72 -3.95
N ASP A 247 4.60 20.03 -3.69
CA ASP A 247 5.73 20.97 -3.58
C ASP A 247 6.68 20.59 -2.43
N VAL A 248 6.14 20.03 -1.34
CA VAL A 248 6.97 19.51 -0.24
C VAL A 248 7.85 18.37 -0.73
N LEU A 249 7.31 17.43 -1.51
CA LEU A 249 8.07 16.31 -2.07
C LEU A 249 9.17 16.80 -3.01
N LEU A 250 8.88 17.77 -3.89
CA LEU A 250 9.87 18.35 -4.80
C LEU A 250 11.01 19.06 -4.07
N ARG A 251 10.68 19.90 -3.07
CA ARG A 251 11.72 20.57 -2.26
C ARG A 251 12.60 19.55 -1.56
N PHE A 252 12.00 18.50 -1.03
CA PHE A 252 12.74 17.48 -0.31
C PHE A 252 13.59 16.61 -1.25
N ALA A 253 13.08 16.30 -2.45
CA ALA A 253 13.83 15.55 -3.46
C ALA A 253 15.15 16.19 -3.83
N ARG A 254 15.18 17.53 -3.98
CA ARG A 254 16.41 18.28 -4.26
C ARG A 254 17.41 18.26 -3.10
N ARG A 255 16.92 18.07 -1.87
CA ARG A 255 17.78 17.87 -0.70
C ARG A 255 18.34 16.45 -0.63
N VAL A 256 17.58 15.46 -1.11
CA VAL A 256 18.01 14.05 -1.18
C VAL A 256 18.95 13.84 -2.35
N TYR A 257 18.68 14.49 -3.47
CA TYR A 257 19.42 14.38 -4.73
C TYR A 257 19.80 15.76 -5.26
N PRO A 258 20.95 16.30 -4.86
CA PRO A 258 21.40 17.65 -5.28
C PRO A 258 21.58 17.81 -6.78
N GLY A 259 21.76 16.72 -7.52
CA GLY A 259 21.86 16.72 -8.97
C GLY A 259 20.56 16.99 -9.73
N ILE A 260 19.41 17.08 -9.03
CA ILE A 260 18.14 17.48 -9.65
C ILE A 260 18.19 18.98 -9.98
N PRO A 261 17.97 19.40 -11.25
CA PRO A 261 18.00 20.81 -11.64
C PRO A 261 17.05 21.67 -10.78
N ALA A 262 17.52 22.89 -10.44
CA ALA A 262 16.70 23.83 -9.65
C ALA A 262 15.50 24.36 -10.45
N ASP A 263 15.67 24.54 -11.75
CA ASP A 263 14.73 25.10 -12.71
C ASP A 263 14.08 24.00 -13.57
N LEU A 264 13.44 23.02 -12.93
CA LEU A 264 12.69 21.98 -13.64
C LEU A 264 11.50 22.59 -14.40
N PRO A 265 11.39 22.42 -15.71
CA PRO A 265 10.22 22.79 -16.48
C PRO A 265 8.97 22.09 -15.93
N ARG A 266 7.85 22.80 -15.89
CA ARG A 266 6.60 22.29 -15.30
C ARG A 266 6.10 21.02 -15.98
N GLU A 267 6.30 20.89 -17.28
CA GLU A 267 5.93 19.73 -18.09
C GLU A 267 6.70 18.45 -17.71
N ARG A 268 7.88 18.60 -17.08
CA ARG A 268 8.65 17.47 -16.55
C ARG A 268 8.17 17.00 -15.18
N VAL A 269 7.22 17.70 -14.58
CA VAL A 269 6.73 17.39 -13.21
C VAL A 269 5.29 16.94 -13.28
N LYS A 270 5.06 15.64 -13.13
CA LYS A 270 3.72 15.06 -13.09
C LYS A 270 3.30 14.86 -11.64
N LEU A 271 2.09 15.32 -11.31
CA LEU A 271 1.52 15.24 -9.96
C LEU A 271 0.39 14.22 -9.95
N TRP A 272 0.29 13.48 -8.84
CA TRP A 272 -0.80 12.55 -8.63
C TRP A 272 -1.18 12.48 -7.14
N MET A 273 -2.47 12.24 -6.88
CA MET A 273 -2.99 11.99 -5.55
C MET A 273 -3.87 10.73 -5.58
N GLY A 274 -3.78 9.91 -4.55
CA GLY A 274 -4.62 8.73 -4.40
C GLY A 274 -5.05 8.47 -2.96
N HIS A 275 -6.07 7.64 -2.83
CA HIS A 275 -6.73 7.30 -1.59
C HIS A 275 -6.23 5.96 -1.05
N ARG A 276 -5.46 5.97 0.04
CA ARG A 276 -5.10 4.74 0.74
C ARG A 276 -6.24 4.34 1.67
N PRO A 277 -6.80 3.14 1.53
CA PRO A 277 -7.89 2.67 2.40
C PRO A 277 -7.31 2.22 3.74
N SER A 278 -7.43 3.04 4.78
CA SER A 278 -6.78 2.78 6.07
C SER A 278 -7.79 2.45 7.16
N THR A 279 -7.55 1.34 7.82
CA THR A 279 -8.19 0.98 9.09
C THR A 279 -7.40 1.60 10.25
N PRO A 280 -8.03 1.90 11.38
CA PRO A 280 -7.33 2.57 12.47
C PRO A 280 -6.29 1.71 13.18
N ASP A 281 -6.36 0.39 13.07
CA ASP A 281 -5.39 -0.56 13.65
C ASP A 281 -4.28 -0.97 12.67
N GLY A 282 -4.35 -0.48 11.41
CA GLY A 282 -3.36 -0.77 10.38
C GLY A 282 -3.46 -2.16 9.74
N LEU A 283 -4.42 -3.00 10.15
CA LEU A 283 -4.66 -4.32 9.56
C LEU A 283 -5.78 -4.26 8.52
N PRO A 284 -5.65 -4.94 7.37
CA PRO A 284 -6.72 -5.01 6.37
C PRO A 284 -7.95 -5.77 6.89
N CYS A 285 -9.06 -5.65 6.18
CA CYS A 285 -10.21 -6.52 6.32
C CYS A 285 -10.13 -7.62 5.26
N ILE A 286 -9.88 -8.85 5.71
CA ILE A 286 -9.85 -10.06 4.89
C ILE A 286 -10.69 -11.13 5.59
N GLY A 287 -11.74 -11.65 4.93
CA GLY A 287 -12.61 -12.67 5.51
C GLY A 287 -14.05 -12.56 5.05
N LEU A 288 -14.88 -13.47 5.52
CA LEU A 288 -16.30 -13.49 5.18
C LEU A 288 -17.05 -12.38 5.90
N ALA A 289 -17.99 -11.73 5.19
CA ALA A 289 -18.87 -10.74 5.79
C ALA A 289 -19.82 -11.40 6.82
N THR A 290 -20.15 -10.66 7.87
CA THR A 290 -20.93 -11.22 8.96
C THR A 290 -22.44 -11.29 8.66
N GLY A 291 -22.95 -10.41 7.78
CA GLY A 291 -24.34 -10.41 7.36
C GLY A 291 -24.66 -11.37 6.21
N CYS A 292 -23.64 -11.71 5.40
CA CYS A 292 -23.78 -12.70 4.34
C CYS A 292 -22.43 -13.35 4.03
N ARG A 293 -22.30 -14.63 4.34
CA ARG A 293 -21.05 -15.39 4.18
C ARG A 293 -20.65 -15.61 2.71
N ASP A 294 -21.51 -15.27 1.76
CA ASP A 294 -21.22 -15.32 0.32
C ASP A 294 -20.48 -14.05 -0.13
N VAL A 295 -20.35 -13.04 0.74
CA VAL A 295 -19.55 -11.82 0.49
C VAL A 295 -18.23 -11.89 1.24
N VAL A 296 -17.12 -11.61 0.55
CA VAL A 296 -15.74 -11.64 1.09
C VAL A 296 -15.18 -10.22 1.12
N HIS A 297 -14.58 -9.84 2.23
CA HIS A 297 -13.82 -8.60 2.37
C HIS A 297 -12.38 -8.79 1.92
N ALA A 298 -11.84 -7.84 1.12
CA ALA A 298 -10.45 -7.77 0.68
C ALA A 298 -10.01 -6.31 0.51
N PHE A 299 -10.04 -5.52 1.59
CA PHE A 299 -9.76 -4.08 1.55
C PHE A 299 -9.11 -3.56 2.83
N GLY A 300 -8.75 -2.29 2.86
CA GLY A 300 -8.25 -1.65 4.08
C GLY A 300 -6.75 -1.82 4.32
N HIS A 301 -5.97 -2.11 3.28
CA HIS A 301 -4.53 -2.41 3.36
C HIS A 301 -3.64 -1.18 3.60
N GLY A 302 -4.20 0.03 3.67
CA GLY A 302 -3.44 1.25 3.93
C GLY A 302 -2.26 1.44 2.98
N HIS A 303 -1.06 1.50 3.55
CA HIS A 303 0.19 1.74 2.81
C HIS A 303 0.77 0.48 2.14
N VAL A 304 0.32 -0.72 2.52
CA VAL A 304 0.93 -1.99 2.09
C VAL A 304 0.06 -2.78 1.09
N GLY A 305 -0.94 -2.14 0.48
CA GLY A 305 -1.93 -2.83 -0.35
C GLY A 305 -1.33 -3.56 -1.55
N LEU A 306 -0.37 -2.96 -2.26
CA LEU A 306 0.33 -3.66 -3.33
C LEU A 306 1.13 -4.84 -2.76
N THR A 307 1.96 -4.60 -1.75
CA THR A 307 2.81 -5.63 -1.16
C THR A 307 2.03 -6.85 -0.64
N ALA A 308 0.92 -6.61 0.06
CA ALA A 308 0.06 -7.67 0.59
C ALA A 308 -0.87 -8.29 -0.45
N GLY A 309 -0.98 -7.70 -1.65
CA GLY A 309 -2.01 -8.02 -2.65
C GLY A 309 -1.99 -9.48 -3.10
N ALA A 310 -0.82 -10.03 -3.39
CA ALA A 310 -0.69 -11.41 -3.85
C ALA A 310 -1.14 -12.43 -2.78
N THR A 311 -0.66 -12.28 -1.55
CA THR A 311 -1.10 -13.17 -0.44
C THR A 311 -2.59 -12.97 -0.11
N THR A 312 -3.10 -11.74 -0.15
CA THR A 312 -4.53 -11.48 0.02
C THR A 312 -5.35 -12.20 -1.06
N ALA A 313 -4.90 -12.18 -2.31
CA ALA A 313 -5.60 -12.85 -3.41
C ALA A 313 -5.67 -14.37 -3.20
N GLU A 314 -4.60 -15.02 -2.74
CA GLU A 314 -4.59 -16.44 -2.39
C GLU A 314 -5.63 -16.76 -1.31
N LEU A 315 -5.64 -16.00 -0.21
CA LEU A 315 -6.59 -16.19 0.90
C LEU A 315 -8.05 -15.99 0.45
N VAL A 316 -8.29 -14.98 -0.38
CA VAL A 316 -9.62 -14.68 -0.93
C VAL A 316 -10.07 -15.77 -1.90
N ALA A 317 -9.19 -16.28 -2.74
CA ALA A 317 -9.47 -17.40 -3.66
C ALA A 317 -9.89 -18.65 -2.85
N ASP A 318 -9.23 -18.96 -1.74
CA ASP A 318 -9.63 -20.05 -0.85
C ASP A 318 -11.03 -19.84 -0.27
N LEU A 319 -11.32 -18.64 0.25
CA LEU A 319 -12.63 -18.30 0.80
C LEU A 319 -13.75 -18.41 -0.26
N VAL A 320 -13.51 -17.89 -1.46
CA VAL A 320 -14.48 -17.96 -2.57
C VAL A 320 -14.74 -19.41 -3.01
N ALA A 321 -13.68 -20.21 -3.03
CA ALA A 321 -13.79 -21.64 -3.35
C ALA A 321 -14.28 -22.53 -2.19
N GLY A 322 -14.55 -21.95 -1.02
CA GLY A 322 -14.98 -22.72 0.15
C GLY A 322 -13.86 -23.56 0.79
N ARG A 323 -12.60 -23.25 0.48
CA ARG A 323 -11.44 -23.91 1.10
C ARG A 323 -11.01 -23.17 2.38
N THR A 324 -10.29 -23.88 3.25
CA THR A 324 -9.68 -23.27 4.44
C THR A 324 -8.44 -22.48 4.03
N PRO A 325 -8.38 -21.15 4.31
CA PRO A 325 -7.19 -20.36 4.05
C PRO A 325 -5.96 -20.85 4.84
N ALA A 326 -4.78 -20.66 4.28
CA ALA A 326 -3.51 -21.06 4.88
C ALA A 326 -3.13 -20.24 6.14
N LEU A 327 -3.75 -19.08 6.34
CA LEU A 327 -3.51 -18.21 7.51
C LEU A 327 -4.77 -18.12 8.37
N ASP A 328 -4.57 -17.96 9.70
CA ASP A 328 -5.66 -17.55 10.59
C ASP A 328 -6.12 -16.12 10.21
N LEU A 329 -7.39 -15.99 9.84
CA LEU A 329 -8.01 -14.73 9.44
C LEU A 329 -8.63 -13.94 10.60
N ALA A 330 -8.62 -14.45 11.84
CA ALA A 330 -9.20 -13.77 12.99
C ALA A 330 -8.65 -12.34 13.18
N PRO A 331 -7.34 -12.06 13.02
CA PRO A 331 -6.80 -10.70 13.13
C PRO A 331 -7.33 -9.72 12.06
N TYR A 332 -7.77 -10.24 10.91
CA TYR A 332 -8.23 -9.44 9.76
C TYR A 332 -9.75 -9.39 9.63
N ALA A 333 -10.49 -10.13 10.48
CA ALA A 333 -11.95 -10.17 10.41
C ALA A 333 -12.56 -8.78 10.67
N ALA A 334 -13.56 -8.37 9.87
CA ALA A 334 -14.26 -7.10 10.05
C ALA A 334 -14.98 -7.02 11.41
N ALA A 335 -15.36 -8.16 11.97
CA ALA A 335 -16.01 -8.28 13.28
C ALA A 335 -15.18 -7.69 14.45
N ARG A 336 -13.83 -7.55 14.31
CA ARG A 336 -12.97 -6.94 15.33
C ARG A 336 -13.32 -5.48 15.64
N PHE A 337 -14.11 -4.83 14.80
CA PHE A 337 -14.55 -3.45 14.97
C PHE A 337 -15.94 -3.33 15.61
N ARG A 338 -16.61 -4.44 15.94
CA ARG A 338 -17.97 -4.45 16.50
C ARG A 338 -18.02 -4.10 18.00
N ALA A 339 -16.87 -3.99 18.68
CA ALA A 339 -16.78 -3.63 20.10
C ALA A 339 -16.92 -2.13 20.35
#